data_d7cf735bc8a047b48731b6c68ded8e2d
#
_entry.id   d7cf735bc8a047b48731b6c68ded8e2d
#
_cell.length_a   1.000
_cell.length_b   1.000
_cell.length_c   1.000
_cell.angle_alpha   90.00
_cell.angle_beta   90.00
_cell.angle_gamma   90.00
#
_symmetry.space_group_name_H-M   'P 1'
#
loop_
_entity.id
_entity.type
_entity.pdbx_description
1 polymer ?
#
loop_
_entity_poly.entity_id
_entity_poly.type
_entity_poly.pdbx_seq_one_letter_code
_entity_poly.pdbx_strand_id
1 'polypeptide(L)'
;MKVSFWFVVITSLFVTCLITANIIAVKLISLFGFLVPAGIIVFPLSYLFGDILTEVYGYAATRYVIWLGFLCNLLAVIAIVLGGLAPAAPFWHDQAAYDTILGFTPRLLLASFIAYLVGEFTNSFVLAKLKITTKGRWLWTRTIGSTLIGEGFDTLIFISIAFWGIIPLSLMLTAILTQWVFKVLYEVVATPFTYLVVGLLKRREGIDTYDYRTNFNPLLFRKEAPSG
;
A
#
# COMPACT_ATOMS: atom_id res chain seq x y z
N MET A 1 -9.98 -6.57 21.98
CA MET A 1 -10.05 -7.34 20.72
C MET A 1 -9.11 -8.53 20.90
N LYS A 2 -9.62 -9.76 20.88
CA LYS A 2 -8.72 -10.91 20.72
C LYS A 2 -8.15 -10.79 19.32
N VAL A 3 -6.84 -10.66 19.19
CA VAL A 3 -6.18 -10.56 17.90
C VAL A 3 -6.36 -11.91 17.20
N SER A 4 -7.07 -11.90 16.07
CA SER A 4 -7.31 -13.10 15.28
C SER A 4 -6.02 -13.55 14.60
N PHE A 5 -5.82 -14.86 14.48
CA PHE A 5 -4.71 -15.44 13.72
C PHE A 5 -4.67 -14.91 12.27
N TRP A 6 -5.83 -14.84 11.61
CA TRP A 6 -5.92 -14.37 10.23
C TRP A 6 -5.62 -12.89 10.08
N PHE A 7 -6.03 -12.06 11.07
CA PHE A 7 -5.66 -10.65 11.09
C PHE A 7 -4.13 -10.48 11.12
N VAL A 8 -3.43 -11.27 11.96
CA VAL A 8 -1.97 -11.24 12.01
C VAL A 8 -1.34 -11.68 10.70
N VAL A 9 -1.83 -12.77 10.10
CA VAL A 9 -1.32 -13.28 8.81
C VAL A 9 -1.46 -12.22 7.71
N ILE A 10 -2.65 -11.63 7.55
CA ILE A 10 -2.89 -10.65 6.48
C ILE A 10 -2.08 -9.37 6.71
N THR A 11 -1.99 -8.91 7.96
CA THR A 11 -1.14 -7.76 8.33
C THR A 11 0.33 -8.03 8.00
N SER A 12 0.83 -9.22 8.31
CA SER A 12 2.21 -9.61 8.01
C SER A 12 2.46 -9.65 6.50
N LEU A 13 1.52 -10.20 5.72
CA LEU A 13 1.60 -10.23 4.26
C LEU A 13 1.57 -8.81 3.69
N PHE A 14 0.69 -7.94 4.18
CA PHE A 14 0.62 -6.53 3.81
C PHE A 14 1.97 -5.84 3.98
N VAL A 15 2.55 -5.92 5.19
CA VAL A 15 3.84 -5.28 5.51
C VAL A 15 4.98 -5.87 4.69
N THR A 16 5.01 -7.20 4.52
CA THR A 16 6.03 -7.89 3.73
C THR A 16 5.97 -7.46 2.26
N CYS A 17 4.77 -7.42 1.67
CA CYS A 17 4.59 -6.98 0.29
C CYS A 17 5.02 -5.51 0.12
N LEU A 18 4.66 -4.64 1.06
CA LEU A 18 5.03 -3.23 1.03
C LEU A 18 6.56 -3.03 1.03
N ILE A 19 7.26 -3.67 1.96
CA ILE A 19 8.73 -3.55 2.06
C ILE A 19 9.41 -4.17 0.84
N THR A 20 8.99 -5.37 0.44
CA THR A 20 9.57 -6.06 -0.72
C THR A 20 9.36 -5.26 -2.00
N ALA A 21 8.17 -4.70 -2.22
CA ALA A 21 7.88 -3.89 -3.39
C ALA A 21 8.80 -2.66 -3.46
N ASN A 22 9.03 -1.98 -2.33
CA ASN A 22 9.94 -0.83 -2.29
C ASN A 22 11.39 -1.22 -2.63
N ILE A 23 11.88 -2.35 -2.12
CA ILE A 23 13.26 -2.82 -2.40
C ILE A 23 13.43 -3.15 -3.89
N ILE A 24 12.49 -3.91 -4.49
CA ILE A 24 12.62 -4.33 -5.90
C ILE A 24 12.23 -3.24 -6.89
N ALA A 25 11.60 -2.14 -6.45
CA ALA A 25 11.18 -1.03 -7.31
C ALA A 25 12.36 -0.33 -8.01
N VAL A 26 13.56 -0.46 -7.49
CA VAL A 26 14.80 0.06 -8.11
C VAL A 26 15.03 -0.51 -9.51
N LYS A 27 14.65 -1.77 -9.74
CA LYS A 27 14.77 -2.40 -11.05
C LYS A 27 13.66 -1.95 -11.97
N LEU A 28 14.00 -1.33 -13.09
CA LEU A 28 13.04 -1.08 -14.17
C LEU A 28 12.90 -2.33 -15.05
N ILE A 29 11.66 -2.70 -15.35
CA ILE A 29 11.31 -3.81 -16.23
C ILE A 29 10.49 -3.28 -17.41
N SER A 30 10.57 -3.97 -18.54
CA SER A 30 9.69 -3.73 -19.69
C SER A 30 8.52 -4.70 -19.65
N LEU A 31 7.31 -4.17 -19.52
CA LEU A 31 6.07 -4.93 -19.51
C LEU A 31 5.19 -4.44 -20.67
N PHE A 32 4.93 -5.30 -21.65
CA PHE A 32 4.16 -4.95 -22.85
C PHE A 32 4.64 -3.66 -23.56
N GLY A 33 5.95 -3.39 -23.53
CA GLY A 33 6.55 -2.18 -24.13
C GLY A 33 6.55 -0.94 -23.22
N PHE A 34 5.96 -1.00 -22.02
CA PHE A 34 6.02 0.06 -21.03
C PHE A 34 7.13 -0.18 -20.02
N LEU A 35 7.86 0.87 -19.67
CA LEU A 35 8.89 0.82 -18.62
C LEU A 35 8.22 1.09 -17.28
N VAL A 36 8.28 0.12 -16.37
CA VAL A 36 7.67 0.19 -15.04
C VAL A 36 8.63 -0.33 -13.99
N PRO A 37 8.58 0.15 -12.73
CA PRO A 37 9.34 -0.43 -11.63
C PRO A 37 8.93 -1.88 -11.37
N ALA A 38 9.89 -2.77 -11.08
CA ALA A 38 9.57 -4.18 -10.77
C ALA A 38 8.68 -4.34 -9.54
N GLY A 39 8.62 -3.35 -8.67
CA GLY A 39 7.69 -3.29 -7.54
C GLY A 39 6.21 -3.46 -7.94
N ILE A 40 5.84 -3.15 -9.20
CA ILE A 40 4.49 -3.32 -9.72
C ILE A 40 3.97 -4.77 -9.64
N ILE A 41 4.86 -5.75 -9.52
CA ILE A 41 4.49 -7.17 -9.39
C ILE A 41 3.90 -7.46 -7.99
N VAL A 42 4.45 -6.81 -6.97
CA VAL A 42 4.11 -7.11 -5.55
C VAL A 42 3.31 -5.98 -4.90
N PHE A 43 3.51 -4.74 -5.32
CA PHE A 43 2.84 -3.58 -4.74
C PHE A 43 1.31 -3.68 -4.75
N PRO A 44 0.66 -4.14 -5.84
CA PRO A 44 -0.79 -4.31 -5.84
C PRO A 44 -1.31 -5.34 -4.82
N LEU A 45 -0.48 -6.32 -4.44
CA LEU A 45 -0.85 -7.27 -3.39
C LEU A 45 -0.98 -6.59 -2.02
N SER A 46 -0.18 -5.55 -1.73
CA SER A 46 -0.32 -4.80 -0.48
C SER A 46 -1.68 -4.10 -0.41
N TYR A 47 -2.11 -3.46 -1.49
CA TYR A 47 -3.44 -2.84 -1.54
C TYR A 47 -4.57 -3.85 -1.37
N LEU A 48 -4.45 -5.00 -2.06
CA LEU A 48 -5.40 -6.10 -1.91
C LEU A 48 -5.56 -6.53 -0.44
N PHE A 49 -4.45 -6.67 0.28
CA PHE A 49 -4.47 -7.00 1.70
C PHE A 49 -5.03 -5.86 2.55
N GLY A 50 -4.75 -4.60 2.20
CA GLY A 50 -5.36 -3.40 2.80
C GLY A 50 -6.88 -3.37 2.65
N ASP A 51 -7.37 -3.69 1.45
CA ASP A 51 -8.79 -3.80 1.14
C ASP A 51 -9.47 -4.93 1.94
N ILE A 52 -8.84 -6.11 2.01
CA ILE A 52 -9.33 -7.24 2.81
C ILE A 52 -9.41 -6.86 4.29
N LEU A 53 -8.39 -6.18 4.82
CA LEU A 53 -8.37 -5.71 6.20
C LEU A 53 -9.51 -4.72 6.47
N THR A 54 -9.70 -3.74 5.59
CA THR A 54 -10.75 -2.73 5.72
C THR A 54 -12.14 -3.36 5.58
N GLU A 55 -12.32 -4.27 4.62
CA GLU A 55 -13.60 -4.92 4.36
C GLU A 55 -14.05 -5.83 5.50
N VAL A 56 -13.13 -6.56 6.12
CA VAL A 56 -13.46 -7.54 7.17
C VAL A 56 -13.43 -6.88 8.56
N TYR A 57 -12.33 -6.18 8.87
CA TYR A 57 -12.06 -5.68 10.23
C TYR A 57 -12.40 -4.20 10.43
N GLY A 58 -12.72 -3.48 9.35
CA GLY A 58 -13.11 -2.08 9.35
C GLY A 58 -11.93 -1.11 9.38
N TYR A 59 -12.23 0.17 9.09
CA TYR A 59 -11.25 1.25 9.00
C TYR A 59 -10.44 1.44 10.28
N ALA A 60 -11.10 1.36 11.46
CA ALA A 60 -10.42 1.57 12.73
C ALA A 60 -9.27 0.58 12.98
N ALA A 61 -9.43 -0.68 12.57
CA ALA A 61 -8.38 -1.69 12.66
C ALA A 61 -7.30 -1.48 11.59
N THR A 62 -7.71 -1.22 10.34
CA THR A 62 -6.80 -1.01 9.21
C THR A 62 -5.92 0.23 9.41
N ARG A 63 -6.44 1.30 10.04
CA ARG A 63 -5.66 2.47 10.42
C ARG A 63 -4.38 2.12 11.19
N TYR A 64 -4.46 1.20 12.15
CA TYR A 64 -3.27 0.75 12.88
C TYR A 64 -2.30 -0.04 12.00
N VAL A 65 -2.83 -0.81 11.06
CA VAL A 65 -2.02 -1.58 10.10
C VAL A 65 -1.29 -0.66 9.12
N ILE A 66 -1.94 0.40 8.64
CA ILE A 66 -1.31 1.40 7.77
C ILE A 66 -0.14 2.08 8.50
N TRP A 67 -0.34 2.51 9.74
CA TRP A 67 0.76 3.07 10.54
C TRP A 67 1.86 2.06 10.84
N LEU A 68 1.50 0.80 11.11
CA LEU A 68 2.49 -0.27 11.30
C LEU A 68 3.32 -0.49 10.04
N GLY A 69 2.67 -0.55 8.87
CA GLY A 69 3.34 -0.64 7.57
C GLY A 69 4.32 0.52 7.35
N PHE A 70 3.88 1.75 7.65
CA PHE A 70 4.75 2.93 7.59
C PHE A 70 5.97 2.79 8.50
N LEU A 71 5.78 2.42 9.78
CA LEU A 71 6.87 2.28 10.74
C LEU A 71 7.83 1.15 10.36
N CYS A 72 7.32 0.02 9.89
CA CYS A 72 8.15 -1.09 9.43
C CYS A 72 8.98 -0.72 8.20
N ASN A 73 8.37 0.01 7.25
CA ASN A 73 9.08 0.48 6.07
C ASN A 73 10.14 1.54 6.43
N LEU A 74 9.82 2.47 7.33
CA LEU A 74 10.77 3.45 7.85
C LEU A 74 11.95 2.76 8.56
N LEU A 75 11.68 1.75 9.39
CA LEU A 75 12.72 0.96 10.05
C LEU A 75 13.62 0.25 9.04
N ALA A 76 13.04 -0.37 8.00
CA ALA A 76 13.80 -1.02 6.94
C ALA A 76 14.73 -0.03 6.22
N VAL A 77 14.21 1.16 5.87
CA VAL A 77 15.01 2.23 5.23
C VAL A 77 16.14 2.69 6.15
N ILE A 78 15.86 2.95 7.44
CA ILE A 78 16.90 3.34 8.39
C ILE A 78 17.99 2.26 8.49
N ALA A 79 17.61 0.99 8.59
CA ALA A 79 18.55 -0.13 8.67
C ALA A 79 19.44 -0.22 7.39
N ILE A 80 18.84 -0.05 6.21
CA ILE A 80 19.56 -0.04 4.92
C ILE A 80 20.56 1.13 4.87
N VAL A 81 20.13 2.34 5.24
CA VAL A 81 20.99 3.53 5.25
C VAL A 81 22.15 3.36 6.24
N LEU A 82 21.88 2.90 7.45
CA LEU A 82 22.93 2.66 8.46
C LEU A 82 23.89 1.55 8.02
N GLY A 83 23.38 0.49 7.36
CA GLY A 83 24.22 -0.54 6.75
C GLY A 83 25.14 0.00 5.66
N GLY A 84 24.63 0.89 4.80
CA GLY A 84 25.43 1.55 3.74
C GLY A 84 26.50 2.50 4.27
N LEU A 85 26.22 3.17 5.40
CA LEU A 85 27.16 4.09 6.05
C LEU A 85 28.22 3.37 6.90
N ALA A 86 28.01 2.10 7.25
CA ALA A 86 28.95 1.31 8.03
C ALA A 86 30.23 1.05 7.21
N PRO A 87 31.42 1.08 7.83
CA PRO A 87 32.67 0.81 7.13
C PRO A 87 32.67 -0.61 6.56
N ALA A 88 32.97 -0.72 5.25
CA ALA A 88 33.04 -2.00 4.57
C ALA A 88 34.19 -2.87 5.12
N ALA A 89 33.97 -4.19 5.22
CA ALA A 89 35.03 -5.13 5.56
C ALA A 89 36.12 -5.13 4.46
N PRO A 90 37.43 -5.40 4.80
CA PRO A 90 38.55 -5.32 3.82
C PRO A 90 38.38 -6.18 2.58
N PHE A 91 37.56 -7.24 2.66
CA PHE A 91 37.29 -8.17 1.54
C PHE A 91 35.97 -7.87 0.83
N TRP A 92 35.21 -6.83 1.26
CA TRP A 92 33.96 -6.45 0.65
C TRP A 92 34.21 -5.47 -0.51
N HIS A 93 33.89 -5.89 -1.74
CA HIS A 93 34.12 -5.09 -2.96
C HIS A 93 32.85 -4.58 -3.63
N ASP A 94 31.66 -4.94 -3.10
CA ASP A 94 30.36 -4.70 -3.74
C ASP A 94 29.60 -3.48 -3.16
N GLN A 95 30.31 -2.54 -2.53
CA GLN A 95 29.67 -1.34 -1.96
C GLN A 95 28.89 -0.55 -3.02
N ALA A 96 29.44 -0.38 -4.22
CA ALA A 96 28.77 0.32 -5.31
C ALA A 96 27.48 -0.37 -5.76
N ALA A 97 27.43 -1.70 -5.74
CA ALA A 97 26.22 -2.47 -6.04
C ALA A 97 25.17 -2.31 -4.92
N TYR A 98 25.61 -2.32 -3.66
CA TYR A 98 24.76 -2.05 -2.50
C TYR A 98 24.10 -0.66 -2.62
N ASP A 99 24.90 0.38 -2.88
CA ASP A 99 24.42 1.76 -2.99
C ASP A 99 23.51 1.95 -4.20
N THR A 100 23.79 1.26 -5.32
CA THR A 100 22.94 1.32 -6.52
C THR A 100 21.58 0.67 -6.31
N ILE A 101 21.51 -0.45 -5.58
CA ILE A 101 20.27 -1.23 -5.40
C ILE A 101 19.49 -0.74 -4.20
N LEU A 102 20.16 -0.41 -3.09
CA LEU A 102 19.50 -0.09 -1.81
C LEU A 102 19.60 1.39 -1.45
N GLY A 103 20.44 2.18 -2.17
CA GLY A 103 20.60 3.62 -1.92
C GLY A 103 19.37 4.40 -2.35
N PHE A 104 18.60 4.85 -1.37
CA PHE A 104 17.44 5.70 -1.62
C PHE A 104 17.83 7.17 -1.64
N THR A 105 17.37 7.90 -2.65
CA THR A 105 17.48 9.36 -2.57
C THR A 105 16.48 9.91 -1.56
N PRO A 106 16.82 10.89 -0.72
CA PRO A 106 15.90 11.46 0.27
C PRO A 106 14.57 11.92 -0.34
N ARG A 107 14.62 12.42 -1.57
CA ARG A 107 13.44 12.87 -2.30
C ARG A 107 12.49 11.73 -2.66
N LEU A 108 13.02 10.59 -3.14
CA LEU A 108 12.20 9.43 -3.46
C LEU A 108 11.58 8.81 -2.21
N LEU A 109 12.34 8.77 -1.10
CA LEU A 109 11.82 8.32 0.19
C LEU A 109 10.67 9.18 0.68
N LEU A 110 10.85 10.50 0.67
CA LEU A 110 9.80 11.44 1.07
C LEU A 110 8.56 11.28 0.19
N ALA A 111 8.75 11.19 -1.13
CA ALA A 111 7.67 10.96 -2.09
C ALA A 111 6.90 9.68 -1.76
N SER A 112 7.61 8.56 -1.54
CA SER A 112 7.02 7.27 -1.22
C SER A 112 6.24 7.28 0.09
N PHE A 113 6.79 7.87 1.15
CA PHE A 113 6.13 7.92 2.45
C PHE A 113 4.86 8.77 2.44
N ILE A 114 4.90 9.96 1.81
CA ILE A 114 3.72 10.82 1.71
C ILE A 114 2.65 10.15 0.84
N ALA A 115 3.03 9.66 -0.33
CA ALA A 115 2.13 8.99 -1.26
C ALA A 115 1.44 7.79 -0.60
N TYR A 116 2.22 6.92 0.05
CA TYR A 116 1.70 5.75 0.78
C TYR A 116 0.66 6.15 1.84
N LEU A 117 0.98 7.09 2.71
CA LEU A 117 0.03 7.48 3.76
C LEU A 117 -1.25 8.07 3.17
N VAL A 118 -1.15 8.98 2.20
CA VAL A 118 -2.33 9.59 1.59
C VAL A 118 -3.12 8.55 0.78
N GLY A 119 -2.45 7.72 0.01
CA GLY A 119 -3.06 6.67 -0.81
C GLY A 119 -3.83 5.66 0.04
N GLU A 120 -3.16 5.02 0.99
CA GLU A 120 -3.75 3.97 1.83
C GLU A 120 -4.88 4.47 2.72
N PHE A 121 -4.72 5.65 3.36
CA PHE A 121 -5.80 6.20 4.15
C PHE A 121 -7.00 6.60 3.30
N THR A 122 -6.78 7.15 2.11
CA THR A 122 -7.85 7.49 1.17
C THR A 122 -8.55 6.23 0.69
N ASN A 123 -7.80 5.21 0.28
CA ASN A 123 -8.34 3.92 -0.16
C ASN A 123 -9.22 3.29 0.92
N SER A 124 -8.69 3.11 2.12
CA SER A 124 -9.44 2.52 3.24
C SER A 124 -10.67 3.34 3.64
N PHE A 125 -10.58 4.68 3.61
CA PHE A 125 -11.70 5.57 3.87
C PHE A 125 -12.83 5.39 2.84
N VAL A 126 -12.48 5.44 1.55
CA VAL A 126 -13.45 5.29 0.45
C VAL A 126 -14.11 3.92 0.48
N LEU A 127 -13.33 2.85 0.69
CA LEU A 127 -13.84 1.49 0.79
C LEU A 127 -14.85 1.36 1.94
N ALA A 128 -14.51 1.84 3.13
CA ALA A 128 -15.39 1.80 4.30
C ALA A 128 -16.69 2.60 4.06
N LYS A 129 -16.61 3.78 3.45
CA LYS A 129 -17.78 4.59 3.10
C LYS A 129 -18.67 3.92 2.05
N LEU A 130 -18.07 3.37 1.00
CA LEU A 130 -18.79 2.64 -0.04
C LEU A 130 -19.44 1.36 0.54
N LYS A 131 -18.83 0.68 1.51
CA LYS A 131 -19.44 -0.46 2.18
C LYS A 131 -20.74 -0.09 2.91
N ILE A 132 -20.75 1.05 3.61
CA ILE A 132 -21.95 1.57 4.26
C ILE A 132 -23.02 1.90 3.22
N THR A 133 -22.68 2.66 2.18
CA THR A 133 -23.60 3.13 1.14
C THR A 133 -24.22 1.97 0.37
N THR A 134 -23.42 0.96 0.02
CA THR A 134 -23.87 -0.24 -0.71
C THR A 134 -24.53 -1.28 0.20
N LYS A 135 -24.62 -1.02 1.51
CA LYS A 135 -25.12 -1.97 2.52
C LYS A 135 -24.46 -3.36 2.40
N GLY A 136 -23.14 -3.36 2.16
CA GLY A 136 -22.35 -4.58 1.97
C GLY A 136 -22.52 -5.30 0.63
N ARG A 137 -23.39 -4.82 -0.27
CA ARG A 137 -23.57 -5.39 -1.62
C ARG A 137 -22.45 -4.97 -2.55
N TRP A 138 -22.22 -5.75 -3.62
CA TRP A 138 -21.28 -5.43 -4.71
C TRP A 138 -19.86 -5.07 -4.21
N LEU A 139 -19.16 -6.05 -3.66
CA LEU A 139 -17.77 -5.85 -3.17
C LEU A 139 -16.87 -5.21 -4.24
N TRP A 140 -17.00 -5.62 -5.51
CA TRP A 140 -16.20 -5.09 -6.61
C TRP A 140 -16.31 -3.57 -6.80
N THR A 141 -17.49 -2.98 -6.56
CA THR A 141 -17.65 -1.53 -6.72
C THR A 141 -16.87 -0.74 -5.69
N ARG A 142 -16.69 -1.30 -4.50
CA ARG A 142 -15.95 -0.59 -3.44
C ARG A 142 -14.46 -0.89 -3.47
N THR A 143 -14.01 -2.09 -3.86
CA THR A 143 -12.59 -2.36 -4.05
C THR A 143 -12.06 -1.57 -5.25
N ILE A 144 -12.67 -1.68 -6.42
CA ILE A 144 -12.26 -0.91 -7.60
C ILE A 144 -12.45 0.61 -7.38
N GLY A 145 -13.55 1.02 -6.76
CA GLY A 145 -13.84 2.44 -6.49
C GLY A 145 -12.86 3.08 -5.50
N SER A 146 -12.46 2.35 -4.45
CA SER A 146 -11.45 2.82 -3.49
C SER A 146 -10.07 2.89 -4.11
N THR A 147 -9.69 1.89 -4.91
CA THR A 147 -8.43 1.84 -5.66
C THR A 147 -8.33 2.98 -6.69
N LEU A 148 -9.40 3.26 -7.44
CA LEU A 148 -9.42 4.40 -8.38
C LEU A 148 -9.02 5.70 -7.69
N ILE A 149 -9.52 5.96 -6.50
CA ILE A 149 -9.28 7.22 -5.77
C ILE A 149 -7.95 7.14 -5.00
N GLY A 150 -7.75 6.10 -4.19
CA GLY A 150 -6.57 5.95 -3.34
C GLY A 150 -5.28 5.86 -4.14
N GLU A 151 -5.25 4.99 -5.15
CA GLU A 151 -4.10 4.81 -6.01
C GLU A 151 -3.89 5.99 -6.99
N GLY A 152 -4.95 6.71 -7.32
CA GLY A 152 -4.86 7.96 -8.04
C GLY A 152 -4.08 8.99 -7.24
N PHE A 153 -4.40 9.18 -5.97
CA PHE A 153 -3.66 10.09 -5.08
C PHE A 153 -2.23 9.61 -4.82
N ASP A 154 -2.03 8.32 -4.54
CA ASP A 154 -0.70 7.74 -4.35
C ASP A 154 0.19 8.02 -5.55
N THR A 155 -0.24 7.66 -6.74
CA THR A 155 0.54 7.81 -7.97
C THR A 155 0.78 9.27 -8.32
N LEU A 156 -0.23 10.12 -8.17
CA LEU A 156 -0.11 11.57 -8.41
C LEU A 156 0.94 12.19 -7.49
N ILE A 157 0.85 11.92 -6.19
CA ILE A 157 1.75 12.50 -5.18
C ILE A 157 3.16 11.97 -5.38
N PHE A 158 3.31 10.63 -5.54
CA PHE A 158 4.61 10.02 -5.71
C PHE A 158 5.35 10.60 -6.92
N ILE A 159 4.75 10.56 -8.10
CA ILE A 159 5.40 11.02 -9.35
C ILE A 159 5.65 12.53 -9.29
N SER A 160 4.72 13.30 -8.76
CA SER A 160 4.90 14.75 -8.66
C SER A 160 6.08 15.10 -7.74
N ILE A 161 6.17 14.53 -6.54
CA ILE A 161 7.29 14.84 -5.63
C ILE A 161 8.60 14.27 -6.17
N ALA A 162 8.60 13.02 -6.66
CA ALA A 162 9.80 12.32 -7.10
C ALA A 162 10.45 12.98 -8.32
N PHE A 163 9.65 13.44 -9.30
CA PHE A 163 10.15 13.79 -10.63
C PHE A 163 9.90 15.25 -11.05
N TRP A 164 9.27 16.08 -10.21
CA TRP A 164 9.07 17.50 -10.51
C TRP A 164 10.42 18.21 -10.79
N GLY A 165 10.51 18.84 -11.96
CA GLY A 165 11.74 19.52 -12.39
C GLY A 165 12.84 18.60 -12.91
N ILE A 166 12.65 17.27 -12.96
CA ILE A 166 13.61 16.29 -13.51
C ILE A 166 13.18 15.85 -14.90
N ILE A 167 11.87 15.57 -15.10
CA ILE A 167 11.34 15.15 -16.40
C ILE A 167 10.30 16.17 -16.90
N PRO A 168 10.09 16.26 -18.24
CA PRO A 168 9.05 17.11 -18.80
C PRO A 168 7.66 16.76 -18.28
N LEU A 169 6.80 17.77 -18.14
CA LEU A 169 5.42 17.61 -17.64
C LEU A 169 4.62 16.57 -18.45
N SER A 170 4.81 16.52 -19.76
CA SER A 170 4.13 15.56 -20.63
C SER A 170 4.48 14.11 -20.30
N LEU A 171 5.76 13.83 -20.03
CA LEU A 171 6.21 12.50 -19.60
C LEU A 171 5.72 12.17 -18.19
N MET A 172 5.67 13.17 -17.31
CA MET A 172 5.15 13.01 -15.96
C MET A 172 3.66 12.63 -15.96
N LEU A 173 2.84 13.32 -16.76
CA LEU A 173 1.42 13.00 -16.93
C LEU A 173 1.20 11.60 -17.53
N THR A 174 2.01 11.23 -18.53
CA THR A 174 1.96 9.89 -19.12
C THR A 174 2.29 8.83 -18.09
N ALA A 175 3.33 9.04 -17.27
CA ALA A 175 3.73 8.11 -16.21
C ALA A 175 2.63 7.96 -15.13
N ILE A 176 2.00 9.07 -14.73
CA ILE A 176 0.87 9.06 -13.78
C ILE A 176 -0.28 8.22 -14.33
N LEU A 177 -0.73 8.53 -15.55
CA LEU A 177 -1.85 7.82 -16.16
C LEU A 177 -1.54 6.33 -16.36
N THR A 178 -0.36 6.01 -16.86
CA THR A 178 0.04 4.62 -17.12
C THR A 178 0.07 3.81 -15.82
N GLN A 179 0.75 4.30 -14.78
CA GLN A 179 0.83 3.58 -13.51
C GLN A 179 -0.54 3.46 -12.83
N TRP A 180 -1.34 4.52 -12.84
CA TRP A 180 -2.68 4.50 -12.29
C TRP A 180 -3.57 3.45 -12.97
N VAL A 181 -3.60 3.46 -14.31
CA VAL A 181 -4.38 2.47 -15.09
C VAL A 181 -3.91 1.04 -14.80
N PHE A 182 -2.59 0.80 -14.74
CA PHE A 182 -2.06 -0.52 -14.40
C PHE A 182 -2.52 -1.01 -13.03
N LYS A 183 -2.47 -0.15 -12.01
CA LYS A 183 -2.91 -0.48 -10.65
C LYS A 183 -4.40 -0.83 -10.62
N VAL A 184 -5.23 -0.04 -11.30
CA VAL A 184 -6.68 -0.29 -11.39
C VAL A 184 -6.99 -1.58 -12.15
N LEU A 185 -6.33 -1.84 -13.26
CA LEU A 185 -6.49 -3.10 -14.01
C LEU A 185 -6.08 -4.32 -13.17
N TYR A 186 -5.01 -4.20 -12.40
CA TYR A 186 -4.60 -5.25 -11.47
C TYR A 186 -5.70 -5.53 -10.45
N GLU A 187 -6.29 -4.48 -9.83
CA GLU A 187 -7.40 -4.64 -8.88
C GLU A 187 -8.61 -5.33 -9.52
N VAL A 188 -8.97 -4.95 -10.76
CA VAL A 188 -10.05 -5.61 -11.50
C VAL A 188 -9.79 -7.11 -11.66
N VAL A 189 -8.57 -7.47 -12.06
CA VAL A 189 -8.17 -8.89 -12.22
C VAL A 189 -8.12 -9.62 -10.88
N ALA A 190 -7.68 -8.95 -9.80
CA ALA A 190 -7.57 -9.52 -8.46
C ALA A 190 -8.92 -9.60 -7.72
N THR A 191 -9.94 -8.86 -8.15
CA THR A 191 -11.25 -8.79 -7.47
C THR A 191 -11.89 -10.16 -7.20
N PRO A 192 -11.89 -11.17 -8.12
CA PRO A 192 -12.40 -12.50 -7.82
C PRO A 192 -11.70 -13.18 -6.64
N PHE A 193 -10.38 -12.99 -6.54
CA PHE A 193 -9.60 -13.51 -5.41
C PHE A 193 -9.98 -12.79 -4.10
N THR A 194 -10.18 -11.47 -4.16
CA THR A 194 -10.66 -10.68 -3.01
C THR A 194 -11.99 -11.21 -2.51
N TYR A 195 -12.95 -11.50 -3.40
CA TYR A 195 -14.23 -12.12 -3.03
C TYR A 195 -14.06 -13.44 -2.27
N LEU A 196 -13.17 -14.29 -2.77
CA LEU A 196 -12.92 -15.59 -2.16
C LEU A 196 -12.34 -15.42 -0.75
N VAL A 197 -11.30 -14.61 -0.60
CA VAL A 197 -10.61 -14.41 0.69
C VAL A 197 -11.52 -13.71 1.69
N VAL A 198 -12.19 -12.64 1.30
CA VAL A 198 -13.15 -11.92 2.17
C VAL A 198 -14.29 -12.83 2.60
N GLY A 199 -14.86 -13.61 1.67
CA GLY A 199 -15.93 -14.56 1.98
C GLY A 199 -15.49 -15.64 2.97
N LEU A 200 -14.27 -16.17 2.80
CA LEU A 200 -13.68 -17.16 3.70
C LEU A 200 -13.46 -16.58 5.11
N LEU A 201 -12.89 -15.40 5.18
CA LEU A 201 -12.57 -14.74 6.46
C LEU A 201 -13.84 -14.39 7.24
N LYS A 202 -14.83 -13.77 6.60
CA LYS A 202 -16.10 -13.43 7.23
C LYS A 202 -16.81 -14.68 7.79
N ARG A 203 -16.75 -15.81 7.07
CA ARG A 203 -17.33 -17.06 7.53
C ARG A 203 -16.56 -17.69 8.69
N ARG A 204 -15.21 -17.70 8.62
CA ARG A 204 -14.38 -18.35 9.65
C ARG A 204 -14.29 -17.57 10.95
N GLU A 205 -14.27 -16.23 10.86
CA GLU A 205 -14.11 -15.37 12.02
C GLU A 205 -15.42 -14.82 12.56
N GLY A 206 -16.48 -14.88 11.76
CA GLY A 206 -17.79 -14.31 12.16
C GLY A 206 -17.76 -12.77 12.25
N ILE A 207 -16.77 -12.13 11.58
CA ILE A 207 -16.54 -10.68 11.62
C ILE A 207 -16.93 -10.07 10.28
N ASP A 208 -17.79 -9.06 10.33
CA ASP A 208 -18.15 -8.20 9.20
C ASP A 208 -18.41 -6.78 9.71
N THR A 209 -17.34 -5.99 9.82
CA THR A 209 -17.39 -4.68 10.46
C THR A 209 -17.95 -3.62 9.52
N TYR A 210 -18.90 -2.82 10.01
CA TYR A 210 -19.42 -1.63 9.34
C TYR A 210 -19.07 -0.38 10.14
N ASP A 211 -18.46 0.60 9.48
CA ASP A 211 -17.89 1.80 10.10
C ASP A 211 -18.92 2.94 10.28
N TYR A 212 -20.17 2.64 10.73
CA TYR A 212 -21.23 3.64 10.88
C TYR A 212 -20.89 4.78 11.86
N ARG A 213 -20.17 4.46 12.94
CA ARG A 213 -19.82 5.42 14.01
C ARG A 213 -18.33 5.61 14.15
N THR A 214 -17.54 5.10 13.20
CA THR A 214 -16.09 5.16 13.23
C THR A 214 -15.61 6.58 12.97
N ASN A 215 -14.68 7.06 13.77
CA ASN A 215 -13.95 8.30 13.52
C ASN A 215 -12.85 8.03 12.49
N PHE A 216 -12.95 8.66 11.32
CA PHE A 216 -12.01 8.47 10.21
C PHE A 216 -10.73 9.31 10.30
N ASN A 217 -10.46 9.95 11.44
CA ASN A 217 -9.22 10.68 11.65
C ASN A 217 -8.03 9.70 11.63
N PRO A 218 -7.07 9.83 10.67
CA PRO A 218 -5.90 8.95 10.57
C PRO A 218 -5.00 8.97 11.81
N LEU A 219 -4.99 10.08 12.55
CA LEU A 219 -4.12 10.28 13.72
C LEU A 219 -4.75 9.81 15.04
N LEU A 220 -5.94 9.21 15.00
CA LEU A 220 -6.63 8.78 16.20
C LEU A 220 -6.12 7.40 16.65
N PHE A 221 -5.26 7.36 17.66
CA PHE A 221 -4.73 6.11 18.26
C PHE A 221 -5.53 5.61 19.46
N ARG A 222 -6.70 6.23 19.76
CA ARG A 222 -7.55 5.81 20.88
C ARG A 222 -8.40 4.60 20.46
N LYS A 223 -8.45 3.56 21.31
CA LYS A 223 -9.43 2.46 21.15
C LYS A 223 -10.83 3.04 21.15
N GLU A 224 -11.53 2.95 20.05
CA GLU A 224 -12.97 3.18 20.02
C GLU A 224 -13.65 1.99 20.70
N ALA A 225 -14.60 2.25 21.60
CA ALA A 225 -15.42 1.20 22.18
C ALA A 225 -16.15 0.46 21.06
N PRO A 226 -16.29 -0.88 21.11
CA PRO A 226 -17.03 -1.60 20.09
C PRO A 226 -18.42 -1.00 19.99
N SER A 227 -18.79 -0.55 18.80
CA SER A 227 -20.16 -0.16 18.47
C SER A 227 -21.01 -1.42 18.51
N GLY A 228 -21.75 -1.59 19.63
CA GLY A 228 -22.78 -2.62 19.76
C GLY A 228 -23.86 -2.45 18.71
#